data_0978c13c74a1e366ce5c2061fbb5fdf6
#
_entry.id   0978c13c74a1e366ce5c2061fbb5fdf6
#
_cell.length_a   1.000
_cell.length_b   1.000
_cell.length_c   1.000
_cell.angle_alpha   90.00
_cell.angle_beta   90.00
_cell.angle_gamma   90.00
#
_symmetry.space_group_name_H-M   'P 1'
#
loop_
_entity.id
_entity.type
_entity.pdbx_description
1 polymer ?
#
loop_
_entity_poly.entity_id
_entity_poly.type
_entity_poly.pdbx_seq_one_letter_code
_entity_poly.pdbx_strand_id
1 'polypeptide(L)'
;LLLLDEPFSALDYQQRLLLADEVHSIIKRGEYTAVLVTHDISEAICMSDRVIILSERPARIRKQVEINMGSDTPLERRSNPLFREYYDAVWSEFRLAGERQQLMPTENANTQKGV
;
A
#
# COMPACT_ATOMS: atom_id res chain seq x y z
N LEU A 1 2.59 1.99 18.69
CA LEU A 1 1.78 1.90 17.48
C LEU A 1 1.68 3.26 16.81
N LEU A 2 2.05 3.33 15.56
CA LEU A 2 1.94 4.54 14.75
C LEU A 2 0.87 4.35 13.69
N LEU A 3 0.05 5.37 13.50
CA LEU A 3 -0.95 5.36 12.44
C LEU A 3 -0.61 6.48 11.46
N LEU A 4 -0.35 6.10 10.23
CA LEU A 4 -0.01 7.03 9.16
C LEU A 4 -1.10 6.97 8.10
N ASP A 5 -1.88 8.04 8.00
CA ASP A 5 -3.01 8.09 7.08
C ASP A 5 -2.65 9.00 5.91
N GLU A 6 -2.40 8.39 4.75
CA GLU A 6 -2.04 9.08 3.53
C GLU A 6 -0.90 10.09 3.75
N PRO A 7 0.21 9.65 4.39
CA PRO A 7 1.21 10.60 4.87
C PRO A 7 1.99 11.31 3.77
N PHE A 8 2.00 10.77 2.56
CA PHE A 8 2.81 11.32 1.47
C PHE A 8 1.99 11.88 0.33
N SER A 9 0.67 11.96 0.49
CA SER A 9 -0.22 12.30 -0.63
C SER A 9 -0.03 13.72 -1.17
N ALA A 10 0.46 14.63 -0.35
CA ALA A 10 0.65 16.02 -0.76
C ALA A 10 2.00 16.28 -1.42
N LEU A 11 2.87 15.27 -1.49
CA LEU A 11 4.23 15.43 -1.99
C LEU A 11 4.34 15.00 -3.44
N ASP A 12 5.32 15.56 -4.14
CA ASP A 12 5.62 15.08 -5.49
C ASP A 12 6.33 13.72 -5.43
N TYR A 13 6.52 13.11 -6.59
CA TYR A 13 7.03 11.75 -6.67
C TYR A 13 8.38 11.58 -5.99
N GLN A 14 9.33 12.48 -6.30
CA GLN A 14 10.67 12.36 -5.73
C GLN A 14 10.67 12.55 -4.22
N GLN A 15 9.92 13.51 -3.75
CA GLN A 15 9.82 13.76 -2.32
C GLN A 15 9.20 12.58 -1.60
N ARG A 16 8.21 11.94 -2.22
CA ARG A 16 7.60 10.76 -1.63
C ARG A 16 8.59 9.61 -1.47
N LEU A 17 9.42 9.40 -2.49
CA LEU A 17 10.41 8.34 -2.42
C LEU A 17 11.40 8.55 -1.29
N LEU A 18 11.92 9.76 -1.18
CA LEU A 18 12.92 10.08 -0.17
C LEU A 18 12.34 10.04 1.23
N LEU A 19 11.17 10.60 1.41
CA LEU A 19 10.55 10.64 2.73
C LEU A 19 10.09 9.26 3.18
N ALA A 20 9.61 8.44 2.25
CA ALA A 20 9.24 7.08 2.59
C ALA A 20 10.43 6.30 3.11
N ASP A 21 11.58 6.48 2.51
CA ASP A 21 12.81 5.82 2.94
C ASP A 21 13.21 6.25 4.35
N GLU A 22 13.10 7.54 4.62
CA GLU A 22 13.39 8.09 5.94
C GLU A 22 12.43 7.58 7.01
N VAL A 23 11.15 7.62 6.72
CA VAL A 23 10.12 7.16 7.66
C VAL A 23 10.27 5.68 7.95
N HIS A 24 10.52 4.89 6.91
CA HIS A 24 10.76 3.46 7.07
C HIS A 24 11.95 3.21 8.00
N SER A 25 13.03 3.96 7.82
CA SER A 25 14.22 3.85 8.65
C SER A 25 13.91 4.16 10.12
N ILE A 26 13.13 5.19 10.36
CA ILE A 26 12.75 5.57 11.72
C ILE A 26 11.93 4.47 12.38
N ILE A 27 10.98 3.92 11.64
CA ILE A 27 10.12 2.85 12.16
C ILE A 27 10.96 1.63 12.53
N LYS A 28 11.89 1.26 11.66
CA LYS A 28 12.71 0.06 11.89
C LYS A 28 13.67 0.26 13.05
N ARG A 29 14.32 1.42 13.15
CA ARG A 29 15.25 1.68 14.25
C ARG A 29 14.55 1.74 15.60
N GLY A 30 13.34 2.28 15.62
CA GLY A 30 12.57 2.38 16.86
C GLY A 30 11.77 1.14 17.18
N GLU A 31 11.80 0.14 16.29
CA GLU A 31 11.04 -1.09 16.43
C GLU A 31 9.55 -0.81 16.66
N TYR A 32 9.04 0.23 15.98
CA TYR A 32 7.63 0.57 16.09
C TYR A 32 6.76 -0.35 15.25
N THR A 33 5.56 -0.58 15.72
CA THR A 33 4.51 -1.14 14.88
C THR A 33 3.78 0.00 14.24
N ALA A 34 3.63 -0.03 12.93
CA ALA A 34 3.00 1.05 12.19
C ALA A 34 1.91 0.52 11.26
N VAL A 35 0.85 1.29 11.14
CA VAL A 35 -0.22 1.03 10.17
C VAL A 35 -0.22 2.19 9.18
N LEU A 36 -0.07 1.88 7.91
CA LEU A 36 -0.07 2.86 6.83
C LEU A 36 -1.34 2.73 6.02
N VAL A 37 -2.10 3.80 5.94
CA VAL A 37 -3.30 3.84 5.09
C VAL A 37 -2.96 4.62 3.83
N THR A 38 -3.10 3.97 2.69
CA THR A 38 -2.75 4.59 1.42
C THR A 38 -3.54 3.94 0.28
N HIS A 39 -3.72 4.68 -0.79
CA HIS A 39 -4.28 4.13 -2.03
C HIS A 39 -3.21 3.92 -3.09
N ASP A 40 -1.96 4.16 -2.73
CA ASP A 40 -0.82 3.96 -3.63
C ASP A 40 -0.24 2.57 -3.41
N ILE A 41 -0.43 1.69 -4.38
CA ILE A 41 -0.01 0.30 -4.27
C ILE A 41 1.51 0.18 -4.11
N SER A 42 2.26 0.97 -4.87
CA SER A 42 3.73 0.94 -4.78
C SER A 42 4.20 1.30 -3.38
N GLU A 43 3.57 2.30 -2.79
CA GLU A 43 3.90 2.74 -1.44
C GLU A 43 3.60 1.65 -0.42
N ALA A 44 2.44 1.00 -0.56
CA ALA A 44 2.07 -0.07 0.34
C ALA A 44 3.10 -1.20 0.30
N ILE A 45 3.51 -1.61 -0.89
CA ILE A 45 4.47 -2.72 -1.04
C ILE A 45 5.85 -2.34 -0.51
N CYS A 46 6.28 -1.13 -0.81
CA CYS A 46 7.63 -0.71 -0.44
C CYS A 46 7.79 -0.45 1.06
N MET A 47 6.71 -0.04 1.73
CA MET A 47 6.78 0.34 3.13
C MET A 47 6.40 -0.76 4.10
N SER A 48 5.70 -1.79 3.64
CA SER A 48 4.98 -2.69 4.55
C SER A 48 5.55 -4.10 4.56
N ASP A 49 5.36 -4.77 5.68
CA ASP A 49 5.62 -6.20 5.79
C ASP A 49 4.40 -7.00 5.37
N ARG A 50 3.23 -6.38 5.45
CA ARG A 50 1.98 -7.02 5.07
C ARG A 50 1.04 -5.95 4.53
N VAL A 51 0.41 -6.26 3.41
CA VAL A 51 -0.56 -5.37 2.79
C VAL A 51 -1.95 -5.97 2.96
N ILE A 52 -2.88 -5.16 3.44
CA ILE A 52 -4.27 -5.57 3.63
C ILE A 52 -5.11 -4.79 2.64
N ILE A 53 -5.81 -5.50 1.78
CA ILE A 53 -6.67 -4.89 0.76
C ILE A 53 -8.10 -4.93 1.26
N LEU A 54 -8.73 -3.76 1.29
CA LEU A 54 -10.10 -3.62 1.78
C LEU A 54 -11.07 -3.53 0.61
N SER A 55 -12.25 -4.10 0.84
CA SER A 55 -13.33 -3.96 -0.12
C SER A 55 -14.00 -2.60 0.03
N GLU A 56 -14.90 -2.29 -0.92
CA GLU A 56 -15.74 -1.13 -0.81
C GLU A 56 -16.76 -1.33 0.33
N ARG A 57 -17.55 -0.32 0.57
CA ARG A 57 -18.49 -0.32 1.69
C ARG A 57 -19.45 -1.49 1.67
N PRO A 58 -19.70 -2.15 2.82
CA PRO A 58 -18.98 -1.95 4.07
C PRO A 58 -17.57 -2.49 3.96
N ALA A 59 -16.62 -1.79 4.55
CA ALA A 59 -15.22 -2.16 4.44
C ALA A 59 -14.96 -3.50 5.11
N ARG A 60 -14.36 -4.42 4.37
CA ARG A 60 -13.99 -5.74 4.84
C ARG A 60 -12.63 -6.09 4.28
N ILE A 61 -11.93 -6.96 4.97
CA ILE A 61 -10.66 -7.45 4.45
C ILE A 61 -10.94 -8.34 3.24
N ARG A 62 -10.46 -7.91 2.09
CA ARG A 62 -10.61 -8.68 0.87
C ARG A 62 -9.48 -9.67 0.69
N LYS A 63 -8.26 -9.24 0.98
CA LYS A 63 -7.09 -10.09 0.86
C LYS A 63 -5.94 -9.54 1.68
N GLN A 64 -5.09 -10.41 2.17
CA GLN A 64 -3.86 -10.05 2.84
C GLN A 64 -2.70 -10.60 2.03
N VAL A 65 -1.69 -9.79 1.80
CA VAL A 65 -0.50 -10.18 1.06
C VAL A 65 0.72 -9.93 1.94
N GLU A 66 1.48 -10.97 2.21
CA GLU A 66 2.72 -10.82 2.96
C GLU A 66 3.84 -10.44 2.01
N ILE A 67 4.63 -9.46 2.41
CA ILE A 67 5.71 -8.95 1.58
C ILE A 67 7.03 -9.46 2.13
N ASN A 68 7.66 -10.35 1.39
CA ASN A 68 8.94 -10.95 1.76
C ASN A 68 10.04 -10.47 0.85
N MET A 69 10.55 -9.28 1.14
CA MET A 69 11.69 -8.72 0.41
C MET A 69 12.85 -8.43 1.36
N GLY A 70 12.89 -9.16 2.47
CA GLY A 70 13.97 -9.03 3.42
C GLY A 70 13.97 -7.67 4.11
N SER A 71 15.17 -7.16 4.37
CA SER A 71 15.35 -5.90 5.07
C SER A 71 15.58 -4.72 4.13
N ASP A 72 15.25 -4.87 2.86
CA ASP A 72 15.43 -3.81 1.88
C ASP A 72 14.66 -2.54 2.28
N THR A 73 15.28 -1.41 1.98
CA THR A 73 14.61 -0.12 2.14
C THR A 73 13.53 0.04 1.07
N PRO A 74 12.61 1.00 1.23
CA PRO A 74 11.61 1.25 0.18
C PRO A 74 12.21 1.49 -1.20
N LEU A 75 13.31 2.23 -1.29
CA LEU A 75 13.95 2.46 -2.58
C LEU A 75 14.53 1.16 -3.16
N GLU A 76 15.16 0.36 -2.31
CA GLU A 76 15.72 -0.92 -2.75
C GLU A 76 14.64 -1.88 -3.21
N ARG A 77 13.50 -1.88 -2.53
CA ARG A 77 12.38 -2.74 -2.92
C ARG A 77 11.87 -2.43 -4.31
N ARG A 78 11.89 -1.17 -4.71
CA ARG A 78 11.45 -0.79 -6.06
C ARG A 78 12.31 -1.40 -7.14
N SER A 79 13.57 -1.68 -6.85
CA SER A 79 14.50 -2.30 -7.79
C SER A 79 14.56 -3.82 -7.66
N ASN A 80 13.89 -4.38 -6.68
CA ASN A 80 13.88 -5.82 -6.45
C ASN A 80 13.00 -6.50 -7.49
N PRO A 81 13.47 -7.58 -8.13
CA PRO A 81 12.64 -8.30 -9.12
C PRO A 81 11.28 -8.76 -8.58
N LEU A 82 11.20 -9.02 -7.28
CA LEU A 82 9.95 -9.46 -6.66
C LEU A 82 8.91 -8.34 -6.57
N PHE A 83 9.33 -7.09 -6.69
CA PHE A 83 8.40 -5.97 -6.58
C PHE A 83 7.25 -6.11 -7.58
N ARG A 84 7.57 -6.46 -8.80
CA ARG A 84 6.56 -6.58 -9.85
C ARG A 84 5.54 -7.66 -9.54
N GLU A 85 5.99 -8.78 -8.99
CA GLU A 85 5.08 -9.86 -8.63
C GLU A 85 4.10 -9.42 -7.54
N TYR A 86 4.61 -8.74 -6.51
CA TYR A 86 3.73 -8.24 -5.46
C TYR A 86 2.79 -7.17 -5.97
N TYR A 87 3.30 -6.28 -6.82
CA TYR A 87 2.47 -5.23 -7.40
C TYR A 87 1.31 -5.84 -8.18
N ASP A 88 1.60 -6.81 -9.02
CA ASP A 88 0.56 -7.43 -9.84
C ASP A 88 -0.48 -8.15 -8.98
N ALA A 89 -0.03 -8.81 -7.93
CA ALA A 89 -0.95 -9.51 -7.03
C ALA A 89 -1.91 -8.54 -6.34
N VAL A 90 -1.38 -7.44 -5.83
CA VAL A 90 -2.20 -6.42 -5.17
C VAL A 90 -3.10 -5.72 -6.18
N TRP A 91 -2.55 -5.36 -7.32
CA TRP A 91 -3.30 -4.66 -8.37
C TRP A 91 -4.49 -5.48 -8.85
N SER A 92 -4.30 -6.80 -9.01
CA SER A 92 -5.39 -7.67 -9.46
C SER A 92 -6.59 -7.62 -8.53
N GLU A 93 -6.35 -7.68 -7.23
CA GLU A 93 -7.43 -7.61 -6.26
C GLU A 93 -8.07 -6.24 -6.23
N PHE A 94 -7.24 -5.21 -6.32
CA PHE A 94 -7.70 -3.83 -6.32
C PHE A 94 -8.58 -3.55 -7.54
N ARG A 95 -8.15 -4.02 -8.71
CA ARG A 95 -8.89 -3.87 -9.94
C ARG A 95 -10.23 -4.59 -9.90
N LEU A 96 -10.25 -5.81 -9.35
CA LEU A 96 -11.49 -6.57 -9.23
C LEU A 96 -12.50 -5.86 -8.34
N ALA A 97 -12.04 -5.23 -7.28
CA ALA A 97 -12.92 -4.44 -6.41
C ALA A 97 -13.52 -3.27 -7.18
N GLY A 98 -12.70 -2.60 -8.01
CA GLY A 98 -13.18 -1.50 -8.84
C GLY A 98 -14.19 -1.93 -9.88
N GLU A 99 -13.95 -3.07 -10.53
CA GLU A 99 -14.88 -3.60 -11.52
C GLU A 99 -16.22 -3.96 -10.88
N ARG A 100 -16.16 -4.59 -9.71
CA ARG A 100 -17.38 -4.93 -8.99
C ARG A 100 -18.18 -3.69 -8.65
N GLN A 101 -17.49 -2.63 -8.27
CA GLN A 101 -18.13 -1.36 -7.98
C GLN A 101 -18.81 -0.78 -9.22
N GLN A 102 -18.17 -0.90 -10.37
CA GLN A 102 -18.74 -0.41 -11.62
C GLN A 102 -20.01 -1.16 -12.02
N LEU A 103 -20.15 -2.40 -11.61
CA LEU A 103 -21.33 -3.17 -11.88
C LEU A 103 -22.51 -2.80 -11.00
N MET A 104 -22.28 -1.99 -9.98
CA MET A 104 -23.33 -1.54 -9.07
C MET A 104 -23.75 -0.12 -9.46
N PRO A 105 -24.96 0.07 -9.96
CA PRO A 105 -25.35 1.35 -10.53
C PRO A 105 -25.41 2.52 -9.55
N THR A 106 -25.52 2.24 -8.27
CA THR A 106 -25.59 3.30 -7.27
C THR A 106 -24.25 3.66 -6.69
N GLU A 107 -23.20 2.98 -7.10
CA GLU A 107 -21.91 3.13 -6.47
C GLU A 107 -21.12 4.29 -6.98
N ASN A 108 -20.32 4.82 -6.10
CA ASN A 108 -19.40 5.88 -6.42
C ASN A 108 -18.07 5.27 -6.87
N ALA A 109 -17.76 5.47 -8.12
CA ALA A 109 -16.66 4.75 -8.74
C ALA A 109 -15.28 5.20 -8.28
N ASN A 110 -15.17 6.27 -7.55
CA ASN A 110 -13.85 6.79 -7.19
C ASN A 110 -13.32 6.30 -5.85
N THR A 111 -13.99 5.37 -5.23
CA THR A 111 -13.50 4.84 -3.96
C THR A 111 -12.55 3.69 -4.21
N GLN A 112 -11.29 3.92 -3.97
CA GLN A 112 -10.23 2.96 -4.19
C GLN A 112 -9.49 2.81 -2.88
N LYS A 113 -9.49 1.62 -2.31
CA LYS A 113 -8.89 1.41 -1.01
C LYS A 113 -7.93 0.25 -1.03
N GLY A 114 -6.64 0.54 -1.06
CA GLY A 114 -5.59 -0.42 -0.85
C GLY A 114 -4.86 -0.02 0.42
N VAL A 115 -4.54 -0.97 1.23
CA VAL A 115 -3.83 -0.65 2.47
C VAL A 115 -2.77 -1.65 2.77
#